data_6f61ebae4eac646c269a26b417d8383f
#
_entry.id   6f61ebae4eac646c269a26b417d8383f
#
_cell.length_a   1.000
_cell.length_b   1.000
_cell.length_c   1.000
_cell.angle_alpha   90.00
_cell.angle_beta   90.00
_cell.angle_gamma   90.00
#
_symmetry.space_group_name_H-M   'P 1'
#
loop_
_entity.id
_entity.type
_entity.pdbx_description
1 polymer ?
#
loop_
_entity_poly.entity_id
_entity_poly.type
_entity_poly.pdbx_seq_one_letter_code
_entity_poly.pdbx_strand_id
1 'polypeptide(L)'
;MHKTDIEGSPPALATGETELYEALFHGGRHLTLTDDNYERIGSAKSAHQKSLKSDYYKRYFRTNGLLNLPAVIVVIISGVVALVIGPSFGIIATIVLMIVTIVTFAIIMKRPTELGRQILDQLEGFREFLEIAEKDEMNLRNPPDKTPALFEAYLPFALALGVEQQWSERFTRIFAALKGPNNTDWSPVWYNGSWNNLDLRSNASGLSSGLSSAIGSSVTPPGSSSGSGGGGGGW
;
A
#
# COMPACT_ATOMS: atom_id res chain seq x y z
N MET A 1 -14.45 -11.89 0.25
CA MET A 1 -14.33 -11.33 -1.11
C MET A 1 -15.19 -12.10 -2.08
N HIS A 2 -15.87 -11.41 -2.96
CA HIS A 2 -16.82 -11.99 -3.92
C HIS A 2 -16.37 -11.65 -5.34
N LYS A 3 -16.33 -12.65 -6.22
CA LYS A 3 -16.08 -12.41 -7.65
C LYS A 3 -17.35 -11.85 -8.26
N THR A 4 -17.34 -10.61 -8.73
CA THR A 4 -18.46 -9.99 -9.44
C THR A 4 -18.35 -10.33 -10.93
N ASP A 5 -19.41 -10.87 -11.53
CA ASP A 5 -19.47 -10.99 -12.99
C ASP A 5 -19.80 -9.61 -13.55
N ILE A 6 -18.84 -9.03 -14.23
CA ILE A 6 -19.03 -7.79 -14.98
C ILE A 6 -19.65 -8.21 -16.33
N GLU A 7 -20.88 -7.80 -16.62
CA GLU A 7 -21.47 -7.89 -17.96
C GLU A 7 -20.66 -6.96 -18.89
N GLY A 8 -19.85 -7.55 -19.73
CA GLY A 8 -18.92 -6.89 -20.63
C GLY A 8 -17.55 -7.54 -20.56
N SER A 9 -16.67 -7.26 -21.52
CA SER A 9 -15.28 -7.72 -21.45
C SER A 9 -14.63 -7.13 -20.21
N PRO A 10 -14.09 -7.95 -19.29
CA PRO A 10 -13.41 -7.43 -18.11
C PRO A 10 -12.30 -6.49 -18.56
N PRO A 11 -12.08 -5.37 -17.84
CA PRO A 11 -10.94 -4.52 -18.13
C PRO A 11 -9.67 -5.36 -18.13
N ALA A 12 -8.78 -5.12 -19.07
CA ALA A 12 -7.52 -5.83 -19.15
C ALA A 12 -6.73 -5.57 -17.85
N LEU A 13 -6.68 -6.57 -17.00
CA LEU A 13 -5.90 -6.53 -15.76
C LEU A 13 -4.40 -6.52 -16.11
N ALA A 14 -3.61 -5.81 -15.33
CA ALA A 14 -2.16 -5.91 -15.44
C ALA A 14 -1.69 -7.34 -15.07
N THR A 15 -0.52 -7.74 -15.57
CA THR A 15 -0.01 -9.11 -15.37
C THR A 15 -0.04 -9.55 -13.90
N GLY A 16 0.44 -8.68 -12.99
CA GLY A 16 0.43 -8.97 -11.55
C GLY A 16 -0.96 -9.03 -10.93
N GLU A 17 -1.92 -8.28 -11.47
CA GLU A 17 -3.32 -8.32 -11.02
C GLU A 17 -4.01 -9.60 -11.50
N THR A 18 -3.72 -10.04 -12.71
CA THR A 18 -4.21 -11.33 -13.25
C THR A 18 -3.71 -12.49 -12.41
N GLU A 19 -2.40 -12.53 -12.11
CA GLU A 19 -1.81 -13.57 -11.25
C GLU A 19 -2.45 -13.58 -9.85
N LEU A 20 -2.63 -12.39 -9.25
CA LEU A 20 -3.30 -12.27 -7.96
C LEU A 20 -4.75 -12.76 -8.01
N TYR A 21 -5.48 -12.35 -9.03
CA TYR A 21 -6.88 -12.74 -9.23
C TYR A 21 -7.02 -14.25 -9.41
N GLU A 22 -6.21 -14.86 -10.27
CA GLU A 22 -6.21 -16.31 -10.47
C GLU A 22 -5.85 -17.06 -9.20
N ALA A 23 -4.81 -16.63 -8.48
CA ALA A 23 -4.40 -17.25 -7.24
C ALA A 23 -5.48 -17.17 -6.15
N LEU A 24 -6.21 -16.03 -6.04
CA LEU A 24 -7.28 -15.86 -5.07
C LEU A 24 -8.56 -16.61 -5.43
N PHE A 25 -8.90 -16.76 -6.72
CA PHE A 25 -10.18 -17.34 -7.15
C PHE A 25 -10.06 -18.69 -7.85
N HIS A 26 -8.89 -19.33 -7.86
CA HIS A 26 -8.66 -20.65 -8.46
C HIS A 26 -9.62 -21.75 -7.95
N GLY A 27 -10.10 -21.69 -6.72
CA GLY A 27 -10.98 -22.70 -6.11
C GLY A 27 -12.46 -22.31 -6.04
N GLY A 28 -12.90 -21.18 -6.65
CA GLY A 28 -14.29 -20.76 -6.61
C GLY A 28 -14.51 -19.27 -6.71
N ARG A 29 -15.80 -18.89 -6.73
CA ARG A 29 -16.23 -17.48 -6.86
C ARG A 29 -16.18 -16.69 -5.55
N HIS A 30 -15.99 -17.38 -4.43
CA HIS A 30 -15.98 -16.77 -3.09
C HIS A 30 -14.68 -17.11 -2.38
N LEU A 31 -14.11 -16.13 -1.71
CA LEU A 31 -12.98 -16.30 -0.82
C LEU A 31 -13.26 -15.54 0.48
N THR A 32 -13.21 -16.26 1.59
CA THR A 32 -13.29 -15.65 2.92
C THR A 32 -11.87 -15.34 3.40
N LEU A 33 -11.67 -14.12 3.90
CA LEU A 33 -10.39 -13.70 4.49
C LEU A 33 -10.33 -14.20 5.93
N THR A 34 -10.06 -15.50 6.08
CA THR A 34 -9.88 -16.19 7.36
C THR A 34 -8.57 -16.96 7.34
N ASP A 35 -8.11 -17.32 8.52
CA ASP A 35 -6.90 -18.14 8.73
C ASP A 35 -7.01 -19.55 8.12
N ASP A 36 -8.20 -20.07 7.88
CA ASP A 36 -8.42 -21.33 7.12
C ASP A 36 -7.85 -21.26 5.69
N ASN A 37 -7.78 -20.07 5.11
CA ASN A 37 -7.27 -19.82 3.75
C ASN A 37 -5.84 -19.25 3.73
N TYR A 38 -5.10 -19.32 4.85
CA TYR A 38 -3.81 -18.64 5.01
C TYR A 38 -2.76 -18.99 3.94
N GLU A 39 -2.66 -20.26 3.56
CA GLU A 39 -1.71 -20.70 2.53
C GLU A 39 -2.03 -20.07 1.17
N ARG A 40 -3.31 -20.05 0.82
CA ARG A 40 -3.79 -19.51 -0.45
C ARG A 40 -3.60 -18.00 -0.52
N ILE A 41 -3.98 -17.30 0.54
CA ILE A 41 -3.86 -15.84 0.62
C ILE A 41 -2.39 -15.44 0.74
N GLY A 42 -1.60 -16.17 1.53
CA GLY A 42 -0.16 -15.94 1.69
C GLY A 42 0.63 -16.18 0.40
N SER A 43 0.33 -17.26 -0.34
CA SER A 43 0.96 -17.55 -1.62
C SER A 43 0.58 -16.53 -2.69
N ALA A 44 -0.69 -16.14 -2.76
CA ALA A 44 -1.17 -15.11 -3.68
C ALA A 44 -0.50 -13.75 -3.42
N LYS A 45 -0.41 -13.34 -2.15
CA LYS A 45 0.30 -12.12 -1.74
C LYS A 45 1.78 -12.17 -2.13
N SER A 46 2.45 -13.29 -1.87
CA SER A 46 3.87 -13.47 -2.18
C SER A 46 4.13 -13.47 -3.69
N ALA A 47 3.29 -14.13 -4.47
CA ALA A 47 3.38 -14.14 -5.93
C ALA A 47 3.19 -12.72 -6.50
N HIS A 48 2.17 -12.01 -6.04
CA HIS A 48 1.92 -10.62 -6.45
C HIS A 48 3.08 -9.68 -6.08
N GLN A 49 3.62 -9.78 -4.86
CA GLN A 49 4.80 -8.99 -4.47
C GLN A 49 6.02 -9.29 -5.34
N LYS A 50 6.23 -10.56 -5.70
CA LYS A 50 7.33 -10.96 -6.57
C LYS A 50 7.15 -10.41 -7.99
N SER A 51 5.94 -10.49 -8.55
CA SER A 51 5.59 -9.92 -9.85
C SER A 51 5.81 -8.40 -9.87
N LEU A 52 5.26 -7.67 -8.91
CA LEU A 52 5.46 -6.23 -8.78
C LEU A 52 6.95 -5.87 -8.69
N LYS A 53 7.72 -6.63 -7.91
CA LYS A 53 9.16 -6.39 -7.76
C LYS A 53 9.91 -6.64 -9.06
N SER A 54 9.54 -7.69 -9.83
CA SER A 54 10.20 -7.99 -11.11
C SER A 54 9.91 -6.93 -12.16
N ASP A 55 8.66 -6.47 -12.26
CA ASP A 55 8.18 -5.63 -13.34
C ASP A 55 8.49 -4.14 -13.11
N TYR A 56 8.40 -3.71 -11.85
CA TYR A 56 8.50 -2.29 -11.52
C TYR A 56 9.81 -1.90 -10.86
N TYR A 57 10.41 -2.76 -10.01
CA TYR A 57 11.55 -2.36 -9.19
C TYR A 57 12.76 -1.94 -10.02
N LYS A 58 13.17 -2.74 -11.01
CA LYS A 58 14.33 -2.44 -11.86
C LYS A 58 14.08 -1.28 -12.84
N ARG A 59 12.82 -1.04 -13.18
CA ARG A 59 12.42 -0.03 -14.15
C ARG A 59 12.34 1.35 -13.50
N TYR A 60 11.81 1.42 -12.29
CA TYR A 60 11.51 2.68 -11.60
C TYR A 60 12.49 3.03 -10.46
N PHE A 61 13.27 2.05 -10.00
CA PHE A 61 14.26 2.26 -8.94
C PHE A 61 15.64 1.79 -9.38
N ARG A 62 16.65 2.59 -9.10
CA ARG A 62 18.06 2.25 -9.28
C ARG A 62 18.71 2.07 -7.93
N THR A 63 19.24 0.89 -7.67
CA THR A 63 20.15 0.66 -6.54
C THR A 63 21.57 0.81 -7.02
N ASN A 64 22.22 1.89 -6.63
CA ASN A 64 23.65 2.11 -6.91
C ASN A 64 24.54 1.32 -5.93
N GLY A 65 24.29 0.00 -5.81
CA GLY A 65 25.01 -0.87 -4.88
C GLY A 65 26.54 -0.86 -5.07
N LEU A 66 27.00 -0.62 -6.29
CA LEU A 66 28.44 -0.49 -6.60
C LEU A 66 29.10 0.71 -5.90
N LEU A 67 28.37 1.77 -5.62
CA LEU A 67 28.89 2.92 -4.88
C LEU A 67 29.12 2.63 -3.39
N ASN A 68 28.59 1.52 -2.87
CA ASN A 68 28.89 1.05 -1.51
C ASN A 68 30.20 0.24 -1.44
N LEU A 69 30.77 -0.17 -2.57
CA LEU A 69 32.01 -0.96 -2.62
C LEU A 69 33.16 -0.31 -1.84
N PRO A 70 33.46 1.00 -1.98
CA PRO A 70 34.53 1.65 -1.20
C PRO A 70 34.27 1.56 0.31
N ALA A 71 33.01 1.76 0.74
CA ALA A 71 32.64 1.68 2.16
C ALA A 71 32.84 0.26 2.71
N VAL A 72 32.46 -0.77 1.94
CA VAL A 72 32.69 -2.18 2.32
C VAL A 72 34.18 -2.49 2.43
N ILE A 73 35.00 -2.00 1.50
CA ILE A 73 36.46 -2.19 1.55
C ILE A 73 37.04 -1.57 2.82
N VAL A 74 36.64 -0.33 3.16
CA VAL A 74 37.09 0.34 4.37
C VAL A 74 36.71 -0.46 5.63
N VAL A 75 35.51 -1.02 5.69
CA VAL A 75 35.07 -1.86 6.82
C VAL A 75 35.92 -3.13 6.93
N ILE A 76 36.21 -3.80 5.82
CA ILE A 76 37.04 -5.00 5.82
C ILE A 76 38.47 -4.66 6.32
N ILE A 77 39.07 -3.60 5.81
CA ILE A 77 40.41 -3.16 6.25
C ILE A 77 40.40 -2.82 7.74
N SER A 78 39.40 -2.09 8.22
CA SER A 78 39.29 -1.75 9.66
C SER A 78 39.10 -2.97 10.53
N GLY A 79 38.35 -3.96 10.06
CA GLY A 79 38.17 -5.23 10.76
C GLY A 79 39.48 -6.03 10.88
N VAL A 80 40.29 -6.09 9.81
CA VAL A 80 41.62 -6.71 9.82
C VAL A 80 42.56 -6.00 10.77
N VAL A 81 42.58 -4.68 10.73
CA VAL A 81 43.42 -3.84 11.64
C VAL A 81 43.02 -4.06 13.10
N ALA A 82 41.72 -4.13 13.38
CA ALA A 82 41.21 -4.42 14.73
C ALA A 82 41.64 -5.78 15.26
N LEU A 83 41.70 -6.81 14.40
CA LEU A 83 42.18 -8.13 14.78
C LEU A 83 43.66 -8.19 15.13
N VAL A 84 44.46 -7.34 14.46
CA VAL A 84 45.92 -7.28 14.70
C VAL A 84 46.25 -6.49 15.98
N ILE A 85 45.51 -5.42 16.28
CA ILE A 85 45.77 -4.55 17.44
C ILE A 85 45.21 -5.14 18.74
N GLY A 86 44.24 -6.04 18.61
CA GLY A 86 43.52 -6.67 19.73
C GLY A 86 42.25 -5.92 20.12
N PRO A 87 41.33 -6.64 20.83
CA PRO A 87 40.02 -6.08 21.14
C PRO A 87 40.12 -4.97 22.21
N SER A 88 39.80 -3.77 21.82
CA SER A 88 39.54 -2.64 22.73
C SER A 88 38.13 -2.12 22.54
N PHE A 89 37.56 -1.50 23.57
CA PHE A 89 36.22 -0.93 23.51
C PHE A 89 36.07 0.09 22.34
N GLY A 90 37.12 0.86 22.09
CA GLY A 90 37.16 1.84 20.98
C GLY A 90 37.05 1.19 19.60
N ILE A 91 37.65 0.02 19.39
CA ILE A 91 37.60 -0.72 18.13
C ILE A 91 36.20 -1.27 17.90
N ILE A 92 35.57 -1.84 18.93
CA ILE A 92 34.19 -2.35 18.85
C ILE A 92 33.23 -1.21 18.50
N ALA A 93 33.34 -0.06 19.16
CA ALA A 93 32.52 1.11 18.89
C ALA A 93 32.68 1.61 17.45
N THR A 94 33.91 1.61 16.91
CA THR A 94 34.19 2.02 15.53
C THR A 94 33.56 1.07 14.52
N ILE A 95 33.62 -0.24 14.73
CA ILE A 95 33.00 -1.23 13.85
C ILE A 95 31.49 -1.07 13.84
N VAL A 96 30.85 -0.88 14.99
CA VAL A 96 29.41 -0.63 15.09
C VAL A 96 29.01 0.63 14.33
N LEU A 97 29.75 1.71 14.51
CA LEU A 97 29.50 2.97 13.80
C LEU A 97 29.62 2.80 12.28
N MET A 98 30.61 2.06 11.81
CA MET A 98 30.76 1.75 10.38
C MET A 98 29.60 0.94 9.81
N ILE A 99 29.16 -0.10 10.53
CA ILE A 99 27.99 -0.90 10.11
C ILE A 99 26.76 -0.01 10.01
N VAL A 100 26.50 0.82 11.01
CA VAL A 100 25.36 1.77 11.00
C VAL A 100 25.48 2.71 9.80
N THR A 101 26.67 3.23 9.52
CA THR A 101 26.89 4.11 8.36
C THR A 101 26.59 3.40 7.04
N ILE A 102 27.07 2.15 6.84
CA ILE A 102 26.79 1.38 5.61
C ILE A 102 25.29 1.13 5.45
N VAL A 103 24.62 0.72 6.51
CA VAL A 103 23.17 0.46 6.47
C VAL A 103 22.40 1.74 6.11
N THR A 104 22.77 2.86 6.74
CA THR A 104 22.15 4.16 6.46
C THR A 104 22.34 4.57 5.00
N PHE A 105 23.56 4.47 4.48
CA PHE A 105 23.82 4.77 3.07
C PHE A 105 23.10 3.81 2.11
N ALA A 106 23.04 2.53 2.42
CA ALA A 106 22.32 1.55 1.61
C ALA A 106 20.82 1.86 1.50
N ILE A 107 20.22 2.43 2.54
CA ILE A 107 18.83 2.88 2.56
C ILE A 107 18.67 4.17 1.74
N ILE A 108 19.53 5.18 1.99
CA ILE A 108 19.44 6.50 1.34
C ILE A 108 19.76 6.43 -0.17
N MET A 109 20.60 5.48 -0.60
CA MET A 109 20.99 5.37 -2.01
C MET A 109 19.96 4.70 -2.91
N LYS A 110 18.83 4.25 -2.37
CA LYS A 110 17.69 3.85 -3.19
C LYS A 110 17.05 5.10 -3.79
N ARG A 111 17.35 5.39 -5.04
CA ARG A 111 16.77 6.54 -5.75
C ARG A 111 15.86 6.07 -6.86
N PRO A 112 14.72 6.75 -7.12
CA PRO A 112 13.95 6.52 -8.31
C PRO A 112 14.76 6.86 -9.55
N THR A 113 14.51 6.15 -10.66
CA THR A 113 15.02 6.54 -11.98
C THR A 113 14.32 7.83 -12.44
N GLU A 114 14.78 8.46 -13.52
CA GLU A 114 14.06 9.60 -14.10
C GLU A 114 12.60 9.27 -14.42
N LEU A 115 12.37 8.10 -15.02
CA LEU A 115 11.02 7.60 -15.27
C LEU A 115 10.24 7.35 -13.97
N GLY A 116 10.91 6.79 -12.96
CA GLY A 116 10.32 6.59 -11.64
C GLY A 116 9.97 7.91 -10.96
N ARG A 117 10.79 8.96 -11.13
CA ARG A 117 10.51 10.29 -10.60
C ARG A 117 9.29 10.92 -11.26
N GLN A 118 9.19 10.84 -12.58
CA GLN A 118 8.03 11.36 -13.31
C GLN A 118 6.72 10.72 -12.84
N ILE A 119 6.72 9.39 -12.61
CA ILE A 119 5.54 8.70 -12.10
C ILE A 119 5.24 9.07 -10.65
N LEU A 120 6.27 9.22 -9.81
CA LEU A 120 6.09 9.69 -8.43
C LEU A 120 5.46 11.08 -8.40
N ASP A 121 5.92 12.01 -9.23
CA ASP A 121 5.38 13.37 -9.32
C ASP A 121 3.91 13.36 -9.79
N GLN A 122 3.55 12.46 -10.73
CA GLN A 122 2.16 12.27 -11.15
C GLN A 122 1.29 11.67 -10.04
N LEU A 123 1.81 10.69 -9.29
CA LEU A 123 1.11 10.09 -8.17
C LEU A 123 0.95 11.08 -7.00
N GLU A 124 1.97 11.92 -6.76
CA GLU A 124 1.90 12.97 -5.75
C GLU A 124 0.86 14.03 -6.12
N GLY A 125 0.84 14.48 -7.39
CA GLY A 125 -0.22 15.36 -7.90
C GLY A 125 -1.61 14.72 -7.85
N PHE A 126 -1.72 13.43 -8.12
CA PHE A 126 -2.99 12.72 -8.00
C PHE A 126 -3.43 12.57 -6.54
N ARG A 127 -2.50 12.27 -5.64
CA ARG A 127 -2.75 12.26 -4.19
C ARG A 127 -3.23 13.62 -3.71
N GLU A 128 -2.55 14.69 -4.10
CA GLU A 128 -2.92 16.06 -3.76
C GLU A 128 -4.33 16.39 -4.27
N PHE A 129 -4.67 16.00 -5.51
CA PHE A 129 -6.03 16.13 -6.04
C PHE A 129 -7.08 15.43 -5.17
N LEU A 130 -6.79 14.23 -4.68
CA LEU A 130 -7.70 13.50 -3.79
C LEU A 130 -7.79 14.13 -2.39
N GLU A 131 -6.72 14.76 -1.92
CA GLU A 131 -6.59 15.35 -0.59
C GLU A 131 -7.16 16.78 -0.50
N ILE A 132 -7.30 17.49 -1.63
CA ILE A 132 -7.75 18.88 -1.66
C ILE A 132 -9.10 19.02 -0.93
N ALA A 133 -9.11 19.87 0.10
CA ALA A 133 -10.31 20.21 0.83
C ALA A 133 -11.26 21.09 0.02
N GLU A 134 -12.55 21.07 0.37
CA GLU A 134 -13.62 21.80 -0.34
C GLU A 134 -13.34 23.30 -0.54
N LYS A 135 -12.56 23.91 0.35
CA LYS A 135 -12.18 25.34 0.24
C LYS A 135 -11.26 25.63 -0.94
N ASP A 136 -10.41 24.67 -1.29
CA ASP A 136 -9.43 24.80 -2.36
C ASP A 136 -10.02 24.40 -3.72
N GLU A 137 -11.13 23.67 -3.74
CA GLU A 137 -11.86 23.32 -4.97
C GLU A 137 -12.39 24.54 -5.74
N MET A 138 -12.70 25.62 -5.04
CA MET A 138 -13.12 26.88 -5.68
C MET A 138 -12.01 27.48 -6.58
N ASN A 139 -10.75 27.06 -6.38
CA ASN A 139 -9.62 27.45 -7.19
C ASN A 139 -9.39 26.53 -8.39
N LEU A 140 -10.05 25.38 -8.45
CA LEU A 140 -9.98 24.48 -9.61
C LEU A 140 -10.81 25.06 -10.76
N ARG A 141 -10.21 25.11 -11.93
CA ARG A 141 -10.84 25.70 -13.13
C ARG A 141 -12.11 24.97 -13.58
N ASN A 142 -12.20 23.65 -13.34
CA ASN A 142 -13.36 22.80 -13.59
C ASN A 142 -13.36 21.67 -12.57
N PRO A 143 -13.97 21.86 -11.38
CA PRO A 143 -14.10 20.76 -10.43
C PRO A 143 -15.05 19.69 -11.01
N PRO A 144 -14.71 18.40 -10.91
CA PRO A 144 -15.61 17.34 -11.36
C PRO A 144 -16.88 17.31 -10.51
N ASP A 145 -18.01 16.96 -11.14
CA ASP A 145 -19.27 16.78 -10.43
C ASP A 145 -19.15 15.73 -9.34
N LYS A 146 -19.52 16.08 -8.13
CA LYS A 146 -19.46 15.17 -6.96
C LYS A 146 -20.63 14.17 -7.00
N THR A 147 -20.41 13.05 -7.66
CA THR A 147 -21.40 11.97 -7.79
C THR A 147 -20.97 10.74 -6.98
N PRO A 148 -21.92 9.86 -6.57
CA PRO A 148 -21.58 8.57 -5.96
C PRO A 148 -20.66 7.74 -6.85
N ALA A 149 -20.88 7.75 -8.16
CA ALA A 149 -20.04 7.04 -9.11
C ALA A 149 -18.58 7.55 -9.10
N LEU A 150 -18.38 8.88 -9.00
CA LEU A 150 -17.04 9.46 -8.87
C LEU A 150 -16.39 9.04 -7.55
N PHE A 151 -17.16 9.06 -6.45
CA PHE A 151 -16.68 8.62 -5.15
C PHE A 151 -16.16 7.18 -5.20
N GLU A 152 -16.99 6.25 -5.71
CA GLU A 152 -16.67 4.83 -5.79
C GLU A 152 -15.49 4.54 -6.73
N ALA A 153 -15.40 5.25 -7.86
CA ALA A 153 -14.32 5.07 -8.82
C ALA A 153 -12.94 5.42 -8.25
N TYR A 154 -12.86 6.43 -7.39
CA TYR A 154 -11.58 6.89 -6.83
C TYR A 154 -11.29 6.38 -5.41
N LEU A 155 -12.27 5.82 -4.71
CA LEU A 155 -12.09 5.28 -3.36
C LEU A 155 -10.94 4.25 -3.24
N PRO A 156 -10.78 3.27 -4.16
CA PRO A 156 -9.65 2.35 -4.10
C PRO A 156 -8.28 3.02 -4.18
N PHE A 157 -8.17 4.07 -5.00
CA PHE A 157 -6.93 4.85 -5.11
C PHE A 157 -6.69 5.70 -3.87
N ALA A 158 -7.74 6.29 -3.30
CA ALA A 158 -7.65 7.02 -2.05
C ALA A 158 -7.18 6.12 -0.89
N LEU A 159 -7.69 4.89 -0.80
CA LEU A 159 -7.24 3.87 0.14
C LEU A 159 -5.76 3.51 -0.08
N ALA A 160 -5.35 3.29 -1.32
CA ALA A 160 -3.96 2.94 -1.65
C ALA A 160 -2.96 4.08 -1.34
N LEU A 161 -3.39 5.33 -1.46
CA LEU A 161 -2.57 6.53 -1.20
C LEU A 161 -2.70 7.05 0.25
N GLY A 162 -3.55 6.45 1.09
CA GLY A 162 -3.75 6.83 2.49
C GLY A 162 -4.45 8.19 2.66
N VAL A 163 -5.32 8.57 1.72
CA VAL A 163 -6.10 9.83 1.72
C VAL A 163 -7.60 9.59 1.67
N GLU A 164 -8.04 8.39 2.03
CA GLU A 164 -9.44 7.97 1.99
C GLU A 164 -10.34 8.82 2.88
N GLN A 165 -9.81 9.33 3.98
CA GLN A 165 -10.58 10.17 4.90
C GLN A 165 -10.91 11.53 4.27
N GLN A 166 -9.89 12.19 3.70
CA GLN A 166 -10.03 13.49 3.04
C GLN A 166 -10.93 13.37 1.81
N TRP A 167 -10.71 12.33 1.00
CA TRP A 167 -11.56 12.03 -0.14
C TRP A 167 -13.03 11.85 0.27
N SER A 168 -13.29 11.07 1.30
CA SER A 168 -14.65 10.80 1.78
C SER A 168 -15.34 12.03 2.36
N GLU A 169 -14.61 12.90 3.06
CA GLU A 169 -15.13 14.13 3.64
C GLU A 169 -15.74 15.07 2.58
N ARG A 170 -15.15 15.11 1.38
CA ARG A 170 -15.66 15.92 0.24
C ARG A 170 -17.08 15.53 -0.18
N PHE A 171 -17.49 14.32 0.07
CA PHE A 171 -18.79 13.78 -0.36
C PHE A 171 -19.83 13.73 0.75
N THR A 172 -19.47 14.01 1.99
CA THR A 172 -20.36 13.86 3.16
C THR A 172 -21.67 14.63 2.99
N ARG A 173 -21.62 15.88 2.50
CA ARG A 173 -22.83 16.70 2.30
C ARG A 173 -23.75 16.11 1.22
N ILE A 174 -23.18 15.57 0.16
CA ILE A 174 -23.93 14.99 -0.96
C ILE A 174 -24.61 13.71 -0.52
N PHE A 175 -23.85 12.83 0.14
CA PHE A 175 -24.37 11.56 0.60
C PHE A 175 -25.42 11.71 1.72
N ALA A 176 -25.30 12.75 2.56
CA ALA A 176 -26.32 13.06 3.56
C ALA A 176 -27.70 13.38 2.94
N ALA A 177 -27.70 13.94 1.71
CA ALA A 177 -28.92 14.25 0.98
C ALA A 177 -29.43 13.10 0.10
N LEU A 178 -28.61 12.08 -0.17
CA LEU A 178 -28.98 10.96 -1.02
C LEU A 178 -29.84 9.95 -0.26
N LYS A 179 -30.91 9.53 -0.93
CA LYS A 179 -31.76 8.45 -0.45
C LYS A 179 -31.67 7.26 -1.41
N GLY A 180 -31.55 6.08 -0.84
CA GLY A 180 -31.58 4.82 -1.55
C GLY A 180 -33.02 4.36 -1.85
N PRO A 181 -33.20 3.17 -2.41
CA PRO A 181 -34.50 2.56 -2.62
C PRO A 181 -35.31 2.55 -1.31
N ASN A 182 -36.62 2.76 -1.41
CA ASN A 182 -37.53 2.81 -0.26
C ASN A 182 -37.26 3.91 0.77
N ASN A 183 -36.66 5.05 0.35
CA ASN A 183 -36.32 6.17 1.21
C ASN A 183 -35.33 5.82 2.34
N THR A 184 -34.56 4.74 2.19
CA THR A 184 -33.45 4.39 3.08
C THR A 184 -32.23 5.28 2.81
N ASP A 185 -31.26 5.28 3.70
CA ASP A 185 -30.00 5.95 3.42
C ASP A 185 -29.24 5.24 2.30
N TRP A 186 -28.56 6.01 1.44
CA TRP A 186 -27.79 5.44 0.35
C TRP A 186 -26.59 4.65 0.91
N SER A 187 -26.31 3.50 0.31
CA SER A 187 -25.09 2.72 0.59
C SER A 187 -24.54 2.11 -0.69
N PRO A 188 -23.22 1.92 -0.78
CA PRO A 188 -22.63 1.23 -1.94
C PRO A 188 -23.16 -0.19 -2.07
N VAL A 189 -23.46 -0.61 -3.31
CA VAL A 189 -24.04 -1.98 -3.58
C VAL A 189 -23.06 -3.10 -3.21
N TRP A 190 -21.78 -2.81 -3.25
CA TRP A 190 -20.69 -3.75 -2.95
C TRP A 190 -20.38 -3.86 -1.44
N TYR A 191 -20.95 -2.97 -0.61
CA TYR A 191 -20.71 -2.95 0.83
C TYR A 191 -21.89 -3.58 1.58
N ASN A 192 -21.60 -4.63 2.32
CA ASN A 192 -22.60 -5.31 3.15
C ASN A 192 -22.28 -5.07 4.64
N GLY A 193 -22.67 -3.91 5.13
CA GLY A 193 -22.42 -3.48 6.52
C GLY A 193 -23.22 -2.23 6.85
N SER A 194 -23.00 -1.66 8.03
CA SER A 194 -23.61 -0.39 8.43
C SER A 194 -22.87 0.75 7.74
N TRP A 195 -23.55 1.44 6.81
CA TRP A 195 -23.03 2.61 6.10
C TRP A 195 -23.66 3.87 6.67
N ASN A 196 -22.84 4.80 7.14
CA ASN A 196 -23.34 6.06 7.69
C ASN A 196 -23.06 7.22 6.72
N ASN A 197 -24.10 7.73 6.07
CA ASN A 197 -24.00 8.85 5.11
C ASN A 197 -23.59 10.18 5.76
N LEU A 198 -23.74 10.30 7.07
CA LEU A 198 -23.35 11.50 7.82
C LEU A 198 -21.88 11.47 8.24
N ASP A 199 -21.23 10.31 8.16
CA ASP A 199 -19.83 10.13 8.57
C ASP A 199 -19.09 9.19 7.61
N LEU A 200 -18.91 9.64 6.38
CA LEU A 200 -18.15 8.89 5.36
C LEU A 200 -16.69 8.70 5.73
N ARG A 201 -16.14 9.61 6.52
CA ARG A 201 -14.76 9.54 7.00
C ARG A 201 -14.54 8.30 7.87
N SER A 202 -15.42 8.05 8.83
CA SER A 202 -15.39 6.83 9.65
C SER A 202 -15.62 5.58 8.84
N ASN A 203 -16.52 5.61 7.85
CA ASN A 203 -16.73 4.47 6.95
C ASN A 203 -15.45 4.13 6.18
N ALA A 204 -14.79 5.12 5.58
CA ALA A 204 -13.56 4.92 4.82
C ALA A 204 -12.41 4.42 5.70
N SER A 205 -12.24 5.00 6.88
CA SER A 205 -11.24 4.56 7.87
C SER A 205 -11.52 3.14 8.38
N GLY A 206 -12.78 2.82 8.65
CA GLY A 206 -13.21 1.48 9.04
C GLY A 206 -12.97 0.45 7.94
N LEU A 207 -13.21 0.81 6.67
CA LEU A 207 -12.92 -0.02 5.52
C LEU A 207 -11.41 -0.29 5.38
N SER A 208 -10.58 0.76 5.48
CA SER A 208 -9.12 0.67 5.41
C SER A 208 -8.56 -0.24 6.51
N SER A 209 -8.91 0.03 7.76
CA SER A 209 -8.43 -0.74 8.91
C SER A 209 -8.98 -2.16 8.93
N GLY A 210 -10.25 -2.35 8.59
CA GLY A 210 -10.90 -3.67 8.52
C GLY A 210 -10.27 -4.55 7.44
N LEU A 211 -10.03 -3.99 6.25
CA LEU A 211 -9.38 -4.72 5.15
C LEU A 211 -7.93 -5.08 5.50
N SER A 212 -7.17 -4.14 6.06
CA SER A 212 -5.79 -4.37 6.49
C SER A 212 -5.70 -5.46 7.56
N SER A 213 -6.59 -5.41 8.55
CA SER A 213 -6.66 -6.41 9.62
C SER A 213 -7.09 -7.78 9.09
N ALA A 214 -8.09 -7.84 8.22
CA ALA A 214 -8.56 -9.08 7.62
C ALA A 214 -7.50 -9.74 6.75
N ILE A 215 -6.75 -8.98 5.95
CA ILE A 215 -5.62 -9.49 5.17
C ILE A 215 -4.49 -9.93 6.11
N GLY A 216 -4.18 -9.14 7.13
CA GLY A 216 -3.13 -9.46 8.10
C GLY A 216 -3.39 -10.76 8.85
N SER A 217 -4.59 -10.95 9.37
CA SER A 217 -4.99 -12.17 10.07
C SER A 217 -5.05 -13.38 9.13
N SER A 218 -5.57 -13.20 7.93
CA SER A 218 -5.75 -14.30 6.96
C SER A 218 -4.47 -14.84 6.34
N VAL A 219 -3.32 -14.20 6.53
CA VAL A 219 -2.00 -14.74 6.12
C VAL A 219 -1.25 -15.40 7.28
N THR A 220 -1.85 -15.45 8.47
CA THR A 220 -1.26 -16.04 9.67
C THR A 220 -1.77 -17.47 9.84
N PRO A 221 -0.88 -18.48 10.06
CA PRO A 221 -1.30 -19.86 10.26
C PRO A 221 -2.23 -20.00 11.47
N PRO A 222 -3.23 -20.90 11.42
CA PRO A 222 -4.09 -21.21 12.54
C PRO A 222 -3.27 -21.65 13.75
N GLY A 223 -3.57 -21.10 14.93
CA GLY A 223 -2.90 -21.46 16.19
C GLY A 223 -1.55 -20.79 16.45
N SER A 224 -1.03 -19.99 15.54
CA SER A 224 0.09 -19.10 15.83
C SER A 224 -0.44 -17.88 16.58
N SER A 225 -0.09 -17.76 17.89
CA SER A 225 -0.39 -16.54 18.63
C SER A 225 0.22 -15.34 17.89
N SER A 226 -0.63 -14.45 17.38
CA SER A 226 -0.20 -13.20 16.80
C SER A 226 0.43 -12.35 17.90
N GLY A 227 1.73 -12.48 18.09
CA GLY A 227 2.50 -11.45 18.78
C GLY A 227 2.28 -10.16 18.01
N SER A 228 1.63 -9.19 18.62
CA SER A 228 1.37 -7.86 18.10
C SER A 228 2.69 -7.17 17.75
N GLY A 229 3.21 -7.47 16.57
CA GLY A 229 4.32 -6.77 15.96
C GLY A 229 3.76 -5.79 14.95
N GLY A 230 3.45 -4.58 15.39
CA GLY A 230 3.17 -3.44 14.52
C GLY A 230 4.39 -3.12 13.68
N GLY A 231 4.58 -3.84 12.57
CA GLY A 231 5.56 -3.54 11.55
C GLY A 231 4.98 -2.52 10.58
N GLY A 232 4.98 -1.27 10.95
CA GLY A 232 4.83 -0.17 10.01
C GLY A 232 6.01 -0.19 9.05
N GLY A 233 5.86 -0.84 7.91
CA GLY A 233 6.81 -0.75 6.82
C GLY A 233 6.64 0.59 6.13
N GLY A 234 7.42 1.57 6.56
CA GLY A 234 7.60 2.79 5.79
C GLY A 234 8.34 2.47 4.49
N TRP A 235 7.86 3.04 3.45
CA TRP A 235 8.46 3.01 2.12
C TRP A 235 9.56 4.04 2.02
#